data_78cf35d89b106c652162f6508bed8ea8
#
_entry.id   78cf35d89b106c652162f6508bed8ea8
#
_cell.length_a   1.000
_cell.length_b   1.000
_cell.length_c   1.000
_cell.angle_alpha   90.00
_cell.angle_beta   90.00
_cell.angle_gamma   90.00
#
_symmetry.space_group_name_H-M   'P 1'
#
loop_
_entity.id
_entity.type
_entity.pdbx_description
1 polymer ?
#
loop_
_entity_poly.entity_id
_entity_poly.type
_entity_poly.pdbx_seq_one_letter_code
_entity_poly.pdbx_strand_id
1 'polypeptide(L)'
;DKRDLSTHSHKEYMKKIYCNFKELYRLIKKSDFRKKIFYPVVFKVGTGRLGEQGIIDMDVDFQIAAKEAGFILWDKVLNELNTPWGAVNWERNYMNRYVQKNYETNLVFCKF
;
A
#
# COMPACT_ATOMS: atom_id res chain seq x y z
N ASP A 1 0.40 -6.05 19.53
CA ASP A 1 1.41 -5.01 19.65
C ASP A 1 0.88 -3.70 19.09
N LYS A 2 1.02 -2.62 19.84
CA LYS A 2 0.56 -1.29 19.43
C LYS A 2 1.23 -0.76 18.14
N ARG A 3 2.35 -1.35 17.74
CA ARG A 3 3.06 -1.01 16.50
C ARG A 3 2.51 -1.75 15.28
N ASP A 4 1.72 -2.78 15.49
CA ASP A 4 1.11 -3.55 14.42
C ASP A 4 -0.14 -2.82 13.93
N LEU A 5 -0.13 -2.39 12.66
CA LEU A 5 -1.24 -1.65 12.06
C LEU A 5 -2.54 -2.45 12.01
N SER A 6 -2.45 -3.77 11.96
CA SER A 6 -3.63 -4.64 11.91
C SER A 6 -4.47 -4.61 13.19
N THR A 7 -3.89 -4.15 14.31
CA THR A 7 -4.59 -4.06 15.61
C THR A 7 -5.30 -2.72 15.81
N HIS A 8 -5.17 -1.79 14.87
CA HIS A 8 -5.75 -0.45 14.99
C HIS A 8 -7.05 -0.31 14.21
N SER A 9 -7.91 0.63 14.65
CA SER A 9 -9.05 1.04 13.85
C SER A 9 -8.58 1.67 12.53
N HIS A 10 -9.45 1.74 11.53
CA HIS A 10 -9.09 2.34 10.24
C HIS A 10 -8.62 3.80 10.40
N LYS A 11 -9.27 4.55 11.28
CA LYS A 11 -8.88 5.95 11.56
C LYS A 11 -7.47 6.05 12.14
N GLU A 12 -7.16 5.21 13.12
CA GLU A 12 -5.82 5.17 13.73
C GLU A 12 -4.77 4.70 12.74
N TYR A 13 -5.10 3.70 11.95
CA TYR A 13 -4.28 3.17 10.87
C TYR A 13 -3.91 4.29 9.87
N MET A 14 -4.91 5.02 9.38
CA MET A 14 -4.68 6.12 8.43
C MET A 14 -3.81 7.22 9.04
N LYS A 15 -4.03 7.56 10.29
CA LYS A 15 -3.22 8.56 10.99
C LYS A 15 -1.76 8.13 11.10
N LYS A 16 -1.51 6.87 11.42
CA LYS A 16 -0.15 6.33 11.51
C LYS A 16 0.55 6.29 10.16
N ILE A 17 -0.14 5.87 9.12
CA ILE A 17 0.42 5.86 7.76
C ILE A 17 0.78 7.28 7.35
N TYR A 18 -0.10 8.24 7.57
CA TYR A 18 0.15 9.64 7.25
C TYR A 18 1.39 10.17 7.98
N CYS A 19 1.50 9.90 9.28
CA CYS A 19 2.67 10.32 10.05
C CYS A 19 3.96 9.71 9.53
N ASN A 20 3.93 8.43 9.15
CA ASN A 20 5.07 7.75 8.56
C ASN A 20 5.47 8.36 7.22
N PHE A 21 4.52 8.66 6.35
CA PHE A 21 4.80 9.30 5.07
C PHE A 21 5.33 10.73 5.24
N LYS A 22 4.80 11.45 6.20
CA LYS A 22 5.26 12.81 6.51
C LYS A 22 6.73 12.80 6.95
N GLU A 23 7.10 11.86 7.81
CA GLU A 23 8.48 11.70 8.27
C GLU A 23 9.39 11.28 7.12
N LEU A 24 8.95 10.34 6.30
CA LEU A 24 9.68 9.87 5.13
C LEU A 24 9.87 11.01 4.12
N TYR A 25 8.84 11.82 3.88
CA TYR A 25 8.92 12.97 2.99
C TYR A 25 10.01 13.94 3.43
N ARG A 26 10.15 14.15 4.73
CA ARG A 26 11.17 15.02 5.28
C ARG A 26 12.59 14.49 5.03
N LEU A 27 12.77 13.17 5.06
CA LEU A 27 14.08 12.53 4.97
C LEU A 27 14.55 12.26 3.54
N ILE A 28 13.64 12.13 2.60
CA ILE A 28 13.96 11.77 1.22
C ILE A 28 14.44 12.98 0.43
N LYS A 29 15.39 12.73 -0.47
CA LYS A 29 15.89 13.75 -1.40
C LYS A 29 14.85 14.09 -2.45
N LYS A 30 14.84 15.36 -2.86
CA LYS A 30 13.99 15.79 -3.97
C LYS A 30 14.48 15.22 -5.29
N SER A 31 13.55 14.72 -6.06
CA SER A 31 13.78 14.35 -7.46
C SER A 31 13.74 15.60 -8.33
N ASP A 32 14.47 15.56 -9.44
CA ASP A 32 14.49 16.66 -10.42
C ASP A 32 14.06 16.10 -11.79
N PHE A 33 12.85 16.45 -12.20
CA PHE A 33 12.29 15.98 -13.45
C PHE A 33 13.11 16.47 -14.67
N ARG A 34 13.56 17.72 -14.63
CA ARG A 34 14.32 18.30 -15.76
C ARG A 34 15.68 17.63 -15.94
N LYS A 35 16.35 17.34 -14.84
CA LYS A 35 17.64 16.65 -14.85
C LYS A 35 17.50 15.14 -14.93
N LYS A 36 16.28 14.64 -14.89
CA LYS A 36 15.96 13.19 -14.88
C LYS A 36 16.67 12.45 -13.76
N ILE A 37 16.75 13.09 -12.58
CA ILE A 37 17.29 12.49 -11.37
C ILE A 37 16.12 12.13 -10.46
N PHE A 38 15.94 10.84 -10.20
CA PHE A 38 14.81 10.34 -9.43
C PHE A 38 15.28 9.60 -8.18
N TYR A 39 14.60 9.86 -7.07
CA TYR A 39 14.80 9.16 -5.81
C TYR A 39 13.45 8.54 -5.39
N PRO A 40 13.06 7.44 -6.05
CA PRO A 40 11.74 6.87 -5.80
C PRO A 40 11.68 6.10 -4.49
N VAL A 41 10.50 6.09 -3.90
CA VAL A 41 10.15 5.22 -2.78
C VAL A 41 9.10 4.25 -3.28
N VAL A 42 9.35 2.96 -3.11
CA VAL A 42 8.47 1.91 -3.61
C VAL A 42 7.83 1.20 -2.43
N PHE A 43 6.50 1.12 -2.45
CA PHE A 43 5.73 0.35 -1.48
C PHE A 43 4.99 -0.77 -2.16
N LYS A 44 5.21 -1.98 -1.66
CA LYS A 44 4.44 -3.15 -2.07
C LYS A 44 3.21 -3.24 -1.16
N VAL A 45 2.04 -3.10 -1.74
CA VAL A 45 0.79 -3.05 -0.99
C VAL A 45 -0.18 -4.12 -1.46
N GLY A 46 -1.06 -4.51 -0.58
CA GLY A 46 -2.09 -5.48 -0.86
C GLY A 46 -3.44 -5.04 -0.34
N THR A 47 -4.39 -5.95 -0.38
CA THR A 47 -5.69 -5.78 0.26
C THR A 47 -5.77 -6.69 1.48
N GLY A 48 -6.41 -6.20 2.52
CA GLY A 48 -6.74 -6.99 3.70
C GLY A 48 -8.25 -7.08 3.85
N ARG A 49 -8.68 -7.95 4.74
CA ARG A 49 -10.10 -8.13 5.04
C ARG A 49 -10.29 -8.05 6.55
N LEU A 50 -11.23 -7.20 6.96
CA LEU A 50 -11.58 -7.01 8.37
C LEU A 50 -12.96 -7.61 8.68
N GLY A 51 -13.12 -8.90 8.47
CA GLY A 51 -14.38 -9.59 8.80
C GLY A 51 -15.59 -8.89 8.21
N GLU A 52 -16.52 -8.46 9.06
CA GLU A 52 -17.77 -7.81 8.66
C GLU A 52 -17.58 -6.43 8.02
N GLN A 53 -16.44 -5.80 8.23
CA GLN A 53 -16.14 -4.49 7.66
C GLN A 53 -15.69 -4.56 6.19
N GLY A 54 -15.50 -5.77 5.68
CA GLY A 54 -15.14 -5.99 4.29
C GLY A 54 -13.65 -5.78 4.01
N ILE A 55 -13.34 -5.26 2.85
CA ILE A 55 -11.97 -5.12 2.37
C ILE A 55 -11.37 -3.78 2.80
N ILE A 56 -10.13 -3.82 3.28
CA ILE A 56 -9.29 -2.63 3.38
C ILE A 56 -8.37 -2.61 2.16
N ASP A 57 -8.47 -1.58 1.37
CA ASP A 57 -7.61 -1.40 0.21
C ASP A 57 -6.42 -0.52 0.58
N MET A 58 -5.31 -1.18 0.91
CA MET A 58 -4.07 -0.51 1.29
C MET A 58 -3.49 0.33 0.16
N ASP A 59 -3.74 -0.05 -1.09
CA ASP A 59 -3.33 0.72 -2.27
C ASP A 59 -3.91 2.14 -2.21
N VAL A 60 -5.22 2.25 -2.05
CA VAL A 60 -5.91 3.54 -1.97
C VAL A 60 -5.48 4.31 -0.72
N ASP A 61 -5.41 3.64 0.42
CA ASP A 61 -5.06 4.26 1.69
C ASP A 61 -3.65 4.86 1.65
N PHE A 62 -2.69 4.12 1.10
CA PHE A 62 -1.31 4.59 0.97
C PHE A 62 -1.22 5.77 0.01
N GLN A 63 -1.96 5.74 -1.09
CA GLN A 63 -1.98 6.87 -2.03
C GLN A 63 -2.51 8.14 -1.38
N ILE A 64 -3.59 8.04 -0.62
CA ILE A 64 -4.17 9.18 0.08
C ILE A 64 -3.17 9.76 1.07
N ALA A 65 -2.60 8.93 1.93
CA ALA A 65 -1.66 9.35 2.96
C ALA A 65 -0.39 9.97 2.36
N ALA A 66 0.15 9.36 1.32
CA ALA A 66 1.35 9.86 0.65
C ALA A 66 1.13 11.22 -0.01
N LYS A 67 -0.01 11.39 -0.68
CA LYS A 67 -0.35 12.66 -1.32
C LYS A 67 -0.55 13.78 -0.29
N GLU A 68 -1.19 13.49 0.82
CA GLU A 68 -1.34 14.46 1.91
C GLU A 68 0.00 14.86 2.50
N ALA A 69 0.96 13.95 2.55
CA ALA A 69 2.32 14.24 3.01
C ALA A 69 3.14 15.04 1.99
N GLY A 70 2.72 15.13 0.74
CA GLY A 70 3.37 15.89 -0.30
C GLY A 70 3.97 15.08 -1.44
N PHE A 71 3.93 13.75 -1.36
CA PHE A 71 4.44 12.90 -2.42
C PHE A 71 3.56 12.94 -3.67
N ILE A 72 4.19 12.68 -4.80
CA ILE A 72 3.50 12.45 -6.07
C ILE A 72 3.56 10.96 -6.36
N LEU A 73 2.43 10.38 -6.73
CA LEU A 73 2.40 9.01 -7.25
C LEU A 73 2.98 9.03 -8.65
N TRP A 74 4.22 8.57 -8.76
CA TRP A 74 4.98 8.62 -10.02
C TRP A 74 4.63 7.45 -10.93
N ASP A 75 4.45 6.27 -10.33
CA ASP A 75 4.13 5.07 -11.10
C ASP A 75 3.39 4.07 -10.24
N LYS A 76 2.68 3.17 -10.90
CA LYS A 76 1.95 2.09 -10.26
C LYS A 76 2.11 0.84 -11.11
N VAL A 77 2.71 -0.19 -10.52
CA VAL A 77 3.02 -1.43 -11.22
C VAL A 77 2.22 -2.58 -10.60
N LEU A 78 1.47 -3.28 -11.42
CA LEU A 78 0.75 -4.48 -11.02
C LEU A 78 1.58 -5.70 -11.41
N ASN A 79 1.94 -6.51 -10.43
CA ASN A 79 2.64 -7.76 -10.64
C ASN A 79 1.68 -8.93 -10.48
N GLU A 80 1.60 -9.77 -11.50
CA GLU A 80 0.83 -11.00 -11.41
C GLU A 80 1.56 -11.99 -10.50
N LEU A 81 0.79 -12.63 -9.60
CA LEU A 81 1.33 -13.62 -8.69
C LEU A 81 1.20 -15.01 -9.31
N ASN A 82 2.32 -15.56 -9.75
CA ASN A 82 2.40 -16.97 -10.21
C ASN A 82 2.76 -17.88 -9.05
N THR A 83 2.14 -17.68 -7.90
CA THR A 83 2.49 -18.40 -6.70
C THR A 83 1.41 -19.40 -6.32
N PRO A 84 1.78 -20.49 -5.64
CA PRO A 84 0.82 -21.44 -5.12
C PRO A 84 -0.10 -20.87 -4.02
N TRP A 85 0.10 -19.65 -3.56
CA TRP A 85 -0.79 -19.05 -2.57
C TRP A 85 -2.24 -19.04 -3.00
N GLY A 86 -2.51 -18.71 -4.24
CA GLY A 86 -3.85 -18.79 -4.80
C GLY A 86 -4.38 -20.21 -4.78
N ALA A 87 -3.56 -21.16 -5.22
CA ALA A 87 -3.94 -22.58 -5.23
C ALA A 87 -4.09 -23.16 -3.81
N VAL A 88 -3.22 -22.76 -2.89
CA VAL A 88 -3.24 -23.23 -1.49
C VAL A 88 -4.50 -22.73 -0.77
N ASN A 89 -4.92 -21.52 -1.05
CA ASN A 89 -6.02 -20.87 -0.33
C ASN A 89 -7.35 -20.91 -1.08
N TRP A 90 -7.44 -21.56 -2.24
CA TRP A 90 -8.67 -21.53 -3.04
C TRP A 90 -9.86 -22.11 -2.30
N GLU A 91 -9.68 -23.21 -1.60
CA GLU A 91 -10.75 -23.87 -0.84
C GLU A 91 -11.26 -22.98 0.28
N ARG A 92 -10.34 -22.39 1.04
CA ARG A 92 -10.66 -21.46 2.11
C ARG A 92 -11.42 -20.23 1.57
N ASN A 93 -10.96 -19.67 0.47
CA ASN A 93 -11.61 -18.51 -0.15
C ASN A 93 -12.99 -18.87 -0.67
N TYR A 94 -13.14 -20.04 -1.26
CA TYR A 94 -14.43 -20.54 -1.74
C TYR A 94 -15.41 -20.71 -0.57
N MET A 95 -14.98 -21.34 0.51
CA MET A 95 -15.83 -21.58 1.68
C MET A 95 -16.28 -20.26 2.33
N ASN A 96 -15.44 -19.26 2.31
CA ASN A 96 -15.75 -17.93 2.87
C ASN A 96 -16.36 -16.97 1.84
N ARG A 97 -16.58 -17.42 0.61
CA ARG A 97 -17.11 -16.60 -0.49
C ARG A 97 -16.25 -15.39 -0.82
N TYR A 98 -14.93 -15.54 -0.74
CA TYR A 98 -13.99 -14.51 -1.11
C TYR A 98 -13.52 -14.68 -2.55
N VAL A 99 -13.29 -13.56 -3.21
CA VAL A 99 -12.63 -13.57 -4.53
C VAL A 99 -11.14 -13.75 -4.31
N GLN A 100 -10.54 -14.67 -5.05
CA GLN A 100 -9.12 -14.95 -4.96
C GLN A 100 -8.31 -13.83 -5.59
N LYS A 101 -7.30 -13.34 -4.85
CA LYS A 101 -6.38 -12.32 -5.33
C LYS A 101 -5.13 -12.98 -5.90
N ASN A 102 -4.77 -12.62 -7.13
CA ASN A 102 -3.60 -13.16 -7.81
C ASN A 102 -2.64 -12.09 -8.33
N TYR A 103 -2.64 -10.90 -7.73
CA TYR A 103 -1.73 -9.82 -8.10
C TYR A 103 -1.27 -9.04 -6.88
N GLU A 104 -0.14 -8.35 -7.04
CA GLU A 104 0.39 -7.39 -6.06
C GLU A 104 0.52 -6.03 -6.72
N THR A 105 0.39 -4.98 -5.93
CA THR A 105 0.54 -3.61 -6.40
C THR A 105 1.80 -3.00 -5.81
N ASN A 106 2.63 -2.40 -6.66
CA ASN A 106 3.78 -1.60 -6.24
C ASN A 106 3.49 -0.14 -6.55
N LEU A 107 3.51 0.69 -5.51
CA LEU A 107 3.31 2.13 -5.63
C LEU A 107 4.67 2.83 -5.59
N VAL A 108 4.93 3.66 -6.58
CA VAL A 108 6.18 4.40 -6.68
C VAL A 108 5.89 5.88 -6.44
N PHE A 109 6.49 6.43 -5.41
CA PHE A 109 6.31 7.84 -5.04
C PHE A 109 7.61 8.60 -5.19
N CYS A 110 7.50 9.86 -5.60
CA CYS A 110 8.63 10.78 -5.66
C CYS A 110 8.30 12.09 -4.96
N LYS A 111 9.32 12.73 -4.42
CA LYS A 111 9.27 14.09 -3.89
C LYS A 111 9.91 15.03 -4.92
N PHE A 112 9.16 16.02 -5.33
CA PHE A 112 9.66 17.05 -6.27
C PHE A 112 9.76 18.43 -5.65
#